data_87ff6ff984c36feb5765529cca70aef1
#
_entry.id   87ff6ff984c36feb5765529cca70aef1
#
_cell.length_a   1.000
_cell.length_b   1.000
_cell.length_c   1.000
_cell.angle_alpha   90.00
_cell.angle_beta   90.00
_cell.angle_gamma   90.00
#
_symmetry.space_group_name_H-M   'P 1'
#
loop_
_entity.id
_entity.type
_entity.pdbx_description
1 polymer ?
#
loop_
_entity_poly.entity_id
_entity_poly.type
_entity_poly.pdbx_seq_one_letter_code
_entity_poly.pdbx_strand_id
1 'polypeptide(L)'
;MMKRLTVTLLMMALSAGIVLAQPKAKAADATKTAAPANAAVDELKQIENDWADASKAKNADKLGEILADSWVALGWDGKTTTKAKVLADTKTAGNSLDTFEMGPMKVRIFGTTAIVTGSDTEKSMEDGKDTSGKYVWTDVFVKQNGKWRAVASQSTKLPK
;
A
#
# COMPACT_ATOMS: atom_id res chain seq x y z
N MET A 1 -0.28 -56.18 41.84
CA MET A 1 0.09 -55.88 43.24
C MET A 1 0.11 -54.38 43.48
N MET A 2 -0.74 -53.98 44.40
CA MET A 2 -0.75 -52.81 45.32
C MET A 2 -0.63 -51.41 44.71
N LYS A 3 -1.76 -50.76 44.56
CA LYS A 3 -2.39 -49.68 45.36
C LYS A 3 -1.44 -48.86 46.22
N ARG A 4 -1.26 -47.57 45.95
CA ARG A 4 -1.23 -46.55 47.00
C ARG A 4 -1.94 -45.27 46.53
N LEU A 5 -3.03 -45.03 47.20
CA LEU A 5 -3.85 -43.84 47.26
C LEU A 5 -3.12 -42.81 48.15
N THR A 6 -2.94 -41.59 47.68
CA THR A 6 -2.55 -40.51 48.60
C THR A 6 -3.48 -39.31 48.34
N VAL A 7 -4.27 -39.05 49.33
CA VAL A 7 -5.14 -37.89 49.52
C VAL A 7 -4.25 -36.70 49.90
N THR A 8 -4.39 -35.56 49.25
CA THR A 8 -3.79 -34.32 49.76
C THR A 8 -4.77 -33.16 49.59
N LEU A 9 -5.29 -32.83 50.66
CA LEU A 9 -5.71 -31.59 51.31
C LEU A 9 -5.93 -30.35 50.40
N LEU A 10 -7.19 -29.95 50.40
CA LEU A 10 -7.78 -28.71 49.92
C LEU A 10 -7.33 -27.53 50.80
N MET A 11 -6.56 -26.58 50.27
CA MET A 11 -6.38 -25.25 50.85
C MET A 11 -7.14 -24.24 50.04
N MET A 12 -8.27 -23.76 50.58
CA MET A 12 -8.94 -22.52 50.13
C MET A 12 -8.08 -21.32 50.53
N ALA A 13 -7.52 -20.64 49.54
CA ALA A 13 -7.00 -19.29 49.72
C ALA A 13 -8.05 -18.28 49.22
N LEU A 14 -8.61 -17.54 50.16
CA LEU A 14 -9.48 -16.40 49.91
C LEU A 14 -8.59 -15.26 49.37
N SER A 15 -8.57 -15.04 48.07
CA SER A 15 -7.94 -13.87 47.49
C SER A 15 -9.00 -12.74 47.33
N ALA A 16 -8.89 -11.72 48.18
CA ALA A 16 -9.63 -10.49 48.07
C ALA A 16 -9.30 -9.83 46.71
N GLY A 17 -10.30 -9.72 45.83
CA GLY A 17 -10.18 -9.06 44.55
C GLY A 17 -9.99 -7.56 44.75
N ILE A 18 -8.79 -7.06 44.47
CA ILE A 18 -8.55 -5.62 44.26
C ILE A 18 -9.09 -5.29 42.85
N VAL A 19 -10.27 -4.68 42.79
CA VAL A 19 -10.78 -4.06 41.55
C VAL A 19 -9.95 -2.82 41.29
N LEU A 20 -8.93 -2.94 40.43
CA LEU A 20 -8.24 -1.80 39.85
C LEU A 20 -9.18 -1.14 38.84
N ALA A 21 -9.73 0.01 39.22
CA ALA A 21 -10.49 0.86 38.31
C ALA A 21 -9.57 1.28 37.15
N GLN A 22 -9.86 0.78 35.93
CA GLN A 22 -9.21 1.25 34.73
C GLN A 22 -9.57 2.73 34.51
N PRO A 23 -8.57 3.60 34.26
CA PRO A 23 -8.88 4.98 33.91
C PRO A 23 -9.65 4.99 32.57
N LYS A 24 -10.85 5.58 32.58
CA LYS A 24 -11.64 5.83 31.38
C LYS A 24 -10.78 6.65 30.43
N ALA A 25 -10.33 6.05 29.34
CA ALA A 25 -9.65 6.76 28.28
C ALA A 25 -10.56 7.89 27.79
N LYS A 26 -10.12 9.13 27.99
CA LYS A 26 -10.79 10.33 27.49
C LYS A 26 -10.81 10.21 25.97
N ALA A 27 -11.99 10.14 25.36
CA ALA A 27 -12.14 10.18 23.92
C ALA A 27 -11.42 11.43 23.40
N ALA A 28 -10.31 11.23 22.70
CA ALA A 28 -9.59 12.30 22.04
C ALA A 28 -10.51 12.85 20.94
N ASP A 29 -10.66 14.17 20.98
CA ASP A 29 -11.46 14.97 20.06
C ASP A 29 -11.11 14.63 18.59
N ALA A 30 -12.00 13.88 17.93
CA ALA A 30 -11.82 13.40 16.54
C ALA A 30 -11.91 14.54 15.50
N THR A 31 -12.26 15.76 15.93
CA THR A 31 -12.51 16.89 15.02
C THR A 31 -11.24 17.63 14.58
N LYS A 32 -10.12 17.49 15.28
CA LYS A 32 -8.89 18.24 14.99
C LYS A 32 -7.92 17.53 14.03
N THR A 33 -8.17 16.28 13.69
CA THR A 33 -7.28 15.43 12.86
C THR A 33 -7.74 15.29 11.40
N ALA A 34 -8.94 15.73 11.05
CA ALA A 34 -9.52 15.50 9.72
C ALA A 34 -8.88 16.35 8.60
N ALA A 35 -8.52 17.59 8.83
CA ALA A 35 -7.94 18.48 7.82
C ALA A 35 -6.55 18.01 7.33
N PRO A 36 -5.58 17.65 8.20
CA PRO A 36 -4.29 17.11 7.74
C PRO A 36 -4.40 15.72 7.11
N ALA A 37 -5.39 14.90 7.51
CA ALA A 37 -5.65 13.60 6.90
C ALA A 37 -6.19 13.73 5.47
N ASN A 38 -7.09 14.67 5.21
CA ASN A 38 -7.63 14.93 3.88
C ASN A 38 -6.53 15.45 2.93
N ALA A 39 -5.68 16.36 3.38
CA ALA A 39 -4.54 16.86 2.59
C ALA A 39 -3.58 15.73 2.18
N ALA A 40 -3.31 14.77 3.07
CA ALA A 40 -2.47 13.63 2.73
C ALA A 40 -3.17 12.64 1.77
N VAL A 41 -4.49 12.51 1.84
CA VAL A 41 -5.27 11.73 0.87
C VAL A 41 -5.18 12.36 -0.51
N ASP A 42 -5.33 13.68 -0.61
CA ASP A 42 -5.27 14.41 -1.88
C ASP A 42 -3.84 14.38 -2.46
N GLU A 43 -2.81 14.53 -1.60
CA GLU A 43 -1.40 14.40 -1.98
C GLU A 43 -1.13 13.01 -2.60
N LEU A 44 -1.58 11.93 -1.98
CA LEU A 44 -1.38 10.56 -2.48
C LEU A 44 -2.09 10.33 -3.81
N LYS A 45 -3.32 10.81 -3.97
CA LYS A 45 -4.03 10.72 -5.25
C LYS A 45 -3.33 11.53 -6.34
N GLN A 46 -2.74 12.67 -6.00
CA GLN A 46 -1.97 13.45 -6.95
C GLN A 46 -0.69 12.73 -7.37
N ILE A 47 -0.02 12.05 -6.44
CA ILE A 47 1.16 11.23 -6.75
C ILE A 47 0.81 10.11 -7.74
N GLU A 48 -0.34 9.45 -7.60
CA GLU A 48 -0.79 8.43 -8.55
C GLU A 48 -1.04 9.02 -9.96
N ASN A 49 -1.66 10.19 -10.04
CA ASN A 49 -1.84 10.88 -11.32
C ASN A 49 -0.49 11.30 -11.92
N ASP A 50 0.41 11.85 -11.12
CA ASP A 50 1.77 12.21 -11.53
C ASP A 50 2.55 10.99 -12.04
N TRP A 51 2.34 9.82 -11.42
CA TRP A 51 2.96 8.56 -11.84
C TRP A 51 2.48 8.13 -13.24
N ALA A 52 1.16 8.15 -13.46
CA ALA A 52 0.59 7.85 -14.76
C ALA A 52 1.10 8.82 -15.84
N ASP A 53 1.15 10.12 -15.55
CA ASP A 53 1.65 11.14 -16.48
C ASP A 53 3.14 10.99 -16.76
N ALA A 54 3.95 10.69 -15.75
CA ALA A 54 5.37 10.41 -15.90
C ALA A 54 5.62 9.16 -16.76
N SER A 55 4.80 8.12 -16.59
CA SER A 55 4.87 6.89 -17.38
C SER A 55 4.53 7.14 -18.85
N LYS A 56 3.45 7.88 -19.14
CA LYS A 56 3.09 8.29 -20.51
C LYS A 56 4.18 9.13 -21.17
N ALA A 57 4.74 10.08 -20.42
CA ALA A 57 5.80 10.96 -20.90
C ALA A 57 7.18 10.29 -20.97
N LYS A 58 7.33 9.04 -20.53
CA LYS A 58 8.60 8.33 -20.38
C LYS A 58 9.62 9.11 -19.54
N ASN A 59 9.12 9.81 -18.51
CA ASN A 59 9.91 10.65 -17.62
C ASN A 59 10.50 9.82 -16.47
N ALA A 60 11.64 9.19 -16.72
CA ALA A 60 12.34 8.36 -15.74
C ALA A 60 12.74 9.12 -14.47
N ASP A 61 13.08 10.42 -14.58
CA ASP A 61 13.48 11.23 -13.42
C ASP A 61 12.28 11.42 -12.47
N LYS A 62 11.12 11.77 -12.99
CA LYS A 62 9.90 11.90 -12.19
C LYS A 62 9.48 10.57 -11.56
N LEU A 63 9.55 9.46 -12.31
CA LEU A 63 9.33 8.12 -11.76
C LEU A 63 10.31 7.81 -10.63
N GLY A 64 11.58 8.18 -10.79
CA GLY A 64 12.61 8.02 -9.78
C GLY A 64 12.33 8.81 -8.49
N GLU A 65 11.62 9.92 -8.58
CA GLU A 65 11.15 10.70 -7.42
C GLU A 65 9.97 10.05 -6.70
N ILE A 66 9.07 9.41 -7.41
CA ILE A 66 7.87 8.76 -6.85
C ILE A 66 8.25 7.45 -6.15
N LEU A 67 9.12 6.64 -6.77
CA LEU A 67 9.50 5.32 -6.29
C LEU A 67 10.61 5.41 -5.24
N ALA A 68 10.46 4.70 -4.13
CA ALA A 68 11.56 4.47 -3.20
C ALA A 68 12.64 3.58 -3.84
N ASP A 69 13.90 3.67 -3.37
CA ASP A 69 14.98 2.83 -3.92
C ASP A 69 14.73 1.34 -3.70
N SER A 70 14.00 1.00 -2.64
CA SER A 70 13.58 -0.35 -2.31
C SER A 70 12.28 -0.81 -3.00
N TRP A 71 11.70 0.02 -3.88
CA TRP A 71 10.42 -0.31 -4.51
C TRP A 71 10.48 -1.59 -5.32
N VAL A 72 9.44 -2.41 -5.16
CA VAL A 72 9.23 -3.65 -5.90
C VAL A 72 7.76 -3.74 -6.29
N ALA A 73 7.49 -4.17 -7.52
CA ALA A 73 6.14 -4.49 -7.97
C ALA A 73 5.99 -5.95 -8.36
N LEU A 74 4.79 -6.48 -8.13
CA LEU A 74 4.30 -7.71 -8.73
C LEU A 74 3.35 -7.33 -9.87
N GLY A 75 3.77 -7.55 -11.09
CA GLY A 75 3.01 -7.23 -12.29
C GLY A 75 1.81 -8.15 -12.50
N TRP A 76 0.93 -7.73 -13.40
CA TRP A 76 -0.26 -8.49 -13.79
C TRP A 76 0.06 -9.88 -14.38
N ASP A 77 1.27 -10.08 -14.88
CA ASP A 77 1.79 -11.34 -15.44
C ASP A 77 2.49 -12.22 -14.39
N GLY A 78 2.47 -11.81 -13.12
CA GLY A 78 3.09 -12.49 -12.00
C GLY A 78 4.60 -12.27 -11.88
N LYS A 79 5.21 -11.44 -12.73
CA LYS A 79 6.63 -11.13 -12.63
C LYS A 79 6.89 -10.00 -11.65
N THR A 80 8.03 -10.09 -10.98
CA THR A 80 8.53 -9.03 -10.11
C THR A 80 9.40 -8.07 -10.91
N THR A 81 9.21 -6.76 -10.68
CA THR A 81 10.09 -5.71 -11.20
C THR A 81 10.58 -4.81 -10.07
N THR A 82 11.67 -4.07 -10.33
CA THR A 82 12.29 -3.15 -9.38
C THR A 82 12.31 -1.74 -9.94
N LYS A 83 12.57 -0.74 -9.08
CA LYS A 83 12.76 0.65 -9.51
C LYS A 83 13.80 0.74 -10.64
N ALA A 84 14.97 0.14 -10.47
CA ALA A 84 16.04 0.21 -11.47
C ALA A 84 15.58 -0.33 -12.83
N LYS A 85 14.84 -1.46 -12.83
CA LYS A 85 14.32 -2.05 -14.07
C LYS A 85 13.27 -1.15 -14.71
N VAL A 86 12.27 -0.65 -13.96
CA VAL A 86 11.21 0.17 -14.54
C VAL A 86 11.75 1.49 -15.12
N LEU A 87 12.76 2.10 -14.47
CA LEU A 87 13.40 3.31 -15.01
C LEU A 87 14.19 3.03 -16.30
N ALA A 88 14.82 1.86 -16.42
CA ALA A 88 15.48 1.43 -17.65
C ALA A 88 14.46 1.14 -18.76
N ASP A 89 13.40 0.41 -18.44
CA ASP A 89 12.35 0.02 -19.39
C ASP A 89 11.58 1.23 -19.94
N THR A 90 11.43 2.30 -19.16
CA THR A 90 10.82 3.56 -19.59
C THR A 90 11.44 4.13 -20.88
N LYS A 91 12.73 3.88 -21.12
CA LYS A 91 13.47 4.33 -22.30
C LYS A 91 13.55 3.29 -23.42
N THR A 92 13.05 2.08 -23.17
CA THR A 92 13.16 0.96 -24.10
C THR A 92 12.16 1.11 -25.27
N ALA A 93 12.63 0.86 -26.48
CA ALA A 93 11.76 0.79 -27.65
C ALA A 93 10.81 -0.43 -27.50
N GLY A 94 9.56 -0.25 -27.88
CA GLY A 94 8.53 -1.29 -27.73
C GLY A 94 7.74 -1.24 -26.40
N ASN A 95 8.10 -0.35 -25.49
CA ASN A 95 7.31 -0.04 -24.29
C ASN A 95 6.61 1.31 -24.48
N SER A 96 5.31 1.36 -24.27
CA SER A 96 4.53 2.61 -24.28
C SER A 96 3.32 2.52 -23.37
N LEU A 97 2.91 3.66 -22.87
CA LEU A 97 1.62 3.90 -22.24
C LEU A 97 0.96 5.05 -23.02
N ASP A 98 0.15 4.71 -24.01
CA ASP A 98 -0.39 5.68 -24.96
C ASP A 98 -1.58 6.45 -24.37
N THR A 99 -2.47 5.73 -23.69
CA THR A 99 -3.59 6.32 -22.94
C THR A 99 -3.68 5.67 -21.57
N PHE A 100 -4.13 6.48 -20.61
CA PHE A 100 -4.38 6.04 -19.25
C PHE A 100 -5.57 6.81 -18.70
N GLU A 101 -6.62 6.09 -18.33
CA GLU A 101 -7.82 6.64 -17.71
C GLU A 101 -7.89 6.15 -16.27
N MET A 102 -7.57 7.04 -15.33
CA MET A 102 -7.63 6.73 -13.90
C MET A 102 -9.09 6.54 -13.47
N GLY A 103 -9.37 5.41 -12.85
CA GLY A 103 -10.64 5.13 -12.20
C GLY A 103 -10.69 5.63 -10.75
N PRO A 104 -11.73 5.28 -10.00
CA PRO A 104 -11.84 5.65 -8.59
C PRO A 104 -10.70 5.11 -7.74
N MET A 105 -10.14 5.97 -6.88
CA MET A 105 -9.09 5.61 -5.92
C MET A 105 -9.59 5.65 -4.48
N LYS A 106 -9.17 4.69 -3.68
CA LYS A 106 -9.39 4.65 -2.23
C LYS A 106 -8.05 4.69 -1.50
N VAL A 107 -7.89 5.66 -0.62
CA VAL A 107 -6.68 5.86 0.18
C VAL A 107 -6.96 5.49 1.64
N ARG A 108 -6.06 4.75 2.26
CA ARG A 108 -6.06 4.42 3.69
C ARG A 108 -4.69 4.75 4.27
N ILE A 109 -4.66 5.56 5.34
CA ILE A 109 -3.42 6.06 5.96
C ILE A 109 -3.27 5.46 7.35
N PHE A 110 -2.08 4.94 7.65
CA PHE A 110 -1.69 4.31 8.92
C PHE A 110 -0.37 4.94 9.39
N GLY A 111 -0.47 6.11 10.04
CA GLY A 111 0.71 6.87 10.45
C GLY A 111 1.54 7.34 9.25
N THR A 112 2.75 6.80 9.10
CA THR A 112 3.66 7.10 7.99
C THR A 112 3.54 6.12 6.81
N THR A 113 2.56 5.22 6.85
CA THR A 113 2.28 4.26 5.77
C THR A 113 0.91 4.55 5.18
N ALA A 114 0.77 4.44 3.87
CA ALA A 114 -0.52 4.53 3.19
C ALA A 114 -0.69 3.38 2.20
N ILE A 115 -1.93 2.96 2.02
CA ILE A 115 -2.33 2.00 0.99
C ILE A 115 -3.31 2.72 0.07
N VAL A 116 -2.98 2.79 -1.21
CA VAL A 116 -3.85 3.28 -2.27
C VAL A 116 -4.30 2.10 -3.12
N THR A 117 -5.59 2.01 -3.35
CA THR A 117 -6.16 1.02 -4.27
C THR A 117 -6.94 1.75 -5.33
N GLY A 118 -6.83 1.31 -6.56
CA GLY A 118 -7.50 1.93 -7.68
C GLY A 118 -7.73 0.99 -8.85
N SER A 119 -8.19 1.58 -9.91
CA SER A 119 -8.36 0.93 -11.20
C SER A 119 -8.02 1.90 -12.31
N ASP A 120 -7.70 1.37 -13.47
CA ASP A 120 -7.50 2.15 -14.68
C ASP A 120 -7.94 1.38 -15.92
N THR A 121 -8.01 2.11 -17.01
CA THR A 121 -8.10 1.56 -18.36
C THR A 121 -6.98 2.17 -19.19
N GLU A 122 -6.15 1.31 -19.80
CA GLU A 122 -5.00 1.77 -20.54
C GLU A 122 -4.86 1.16 -21.93
N LYS A 123 -4.18 1.90 -22.82
CA LYS A 123 -3.56 1.38 -24.04
C LYS A 123 -2.06 1.38 -23.84
N SER A 124 -1.47 0.21 -23.89
CA SER A 124 -0.06 0.03 -23.54
C SER A 124 0.59 -1.08 -24.37
N MET A 125 1.90 -0.97 -24.53
CA MET A 125 2.77 -1.98 -25.10
C MET A 125 3.88 -2.30 -24.11
N GLU A 126 4.20 -3.58 -23.96
CA GLU A 126 5.35 -4.05 -23.18
C GLU A 126 6.12 -5.08 -24.00
N ASP A 127 7.41 -4.83 -24.22
CA ASP A 127 8.27 -5.68 -25.08
C ASP A 127 7.67 -5.94 -26.47
N GLY A 128 7.02 -4.93 -27.06
CA GLY A 128 6.35 -5.02 -28.35
C GLY A 128 5.03 -5.79 -28.37
N LYS A 129 4.49 -6.18 -27.21
CA LYS A 129 3.21 -6.86 -27.07
C LYS A 129 2.12 -5.91 -26.56
N ASP A 130 0.92 -6.03 -27.10
CA ASP A 130 -0.24 -5.30 -26.62
C ASP A 130 -0.66 -5.79 -25.23
N THR A 131 -0.50 -4.90 -24.26
CA THR A 131 -0.90 -5.12 -22.87
C THR A 131 -2.14 -4.32 -22.49
N SER A 132 -2.75 -3.61 -23.43
CA SER A 132 -3.95 -2.80 -23.22
C SER A 132 -5.06 -3.52 -22.48
N GLY A 133 -5.78 -2.83 -21.60
CA GLY A 133 -6.88 -3.43 -20.85
C GLY A 133 -7.33 -2.60 -19.66
N LYS A 134 -8.14 -3.26 -18.82
CA LYS A 134 -8.55 -2.73 -17.51
C LYS A 134 -7.74 -3.42 -16.43
N TYR A 135 -7.29 -2.62 -15.47
CA TYR A 135 -6.50 -3.10 -14.36
C TYR A 135 -7.11 -2.65 -13.03
N VAL A 136 -6.86 -3.43 -12.00
CA VAL A 136 -7.01 -3.03 -10.59
C VAL A 136 -5.64 -3.17 -9.93
N TRP A 137 -5.35 -2.25 -9.01
CA TRP A 137 -4.02 -2.20 -8.42
C TRP A 137 -4.05 -1.77 -6.95
N THR A 138 -2.95 -2.05 -6.28
CA THR A 138 -2.67 -1.65 -4.91
C THR A 138 -1.25 -1.16 -4.80
N ASP A 139 -1.09 0.06 -4.30
CA ASP A 139 0.19 0.67 -4.03
C ASP A 139 0.36 0.97 -2.55
N VAL A 140 1.54 0.70 -2.04
CA VAL A 140 1.92 0.98 -0.66
C VAL A 140 2.94 2.10 -0.66
N PHE A 141 2.63 3.16 0.08
CA PHE A 141 3.49 4.31 0.27
C PHE A 141 4.00 4.39 1.69
N VAL A 142 5.23 4.88 1.85
CA VAL A 142 5.82 5.23 3.13
C VAL A 142 6.32 6.66 3.08
N LYS A 143 6.08 7.43 4.15
CA LYS A 143 6.55 8.80 4.28
C LYS A 143 8.01 8.80 4.72
N GLN A 144 8.91 9.18 3.81
CA GLN A 144 10.35 9.25 4.01
C GLN A 144 10.80 10.71 3.90
N ASN A 145 11.46 11.24 4.93
CA ASN A 145 11.91 12.65 4.95
C ASN A 145 10.80 13.65 4.59
N GLY A 146 9.59 13.42 5.09
CA GLY A 146 8.43 14.28 4.84
C GLY A 146 7.71 14.06 3.50
N LYS A 147 8.21 13.21 2.59
CA LYS A 147 7.64 12.92 1.27
C LYS A 147 7.10 11.49 1.20
N TRP A 148 5.97 11.28 0.57
CA TRP A 148 5.47 9.96 0.25
C TRP A 148 6.26 9.34 -0.90
N ARG A 149 6.64 8.06 -0.73
CA ARG A 149 7.35 7.24 -1.73
C ARG A 149 6.66 5.90 -1.83
N ALA A 150 6.38 5.43 -3.04
CA ALA A 150 5.90 4.07 -3.25
C ALA A 150 7.00 3.07 -2.89
N VAL A 151 6.66 2.04 -2.12
CA VAL A 151 7.60 0.98 -1.69
C VAL A 151 7.21 -0.39 -2.22
N ALA A 152 5.93 -0.59 -2.54
CA ALA A 152 5.44 -1.82 -3.15
C ALA A 152 4.21 -1.54 -4.01
N SER A 153 4.06 -2.32 -5.08
CA SER A 153 2.94 -2.25 -6.00
C SER A 153 2.48 -3.64 -6.42
N GLN A 154 1.20 -3.77 -6.71
CA GLN A 154 0.65 -4.98 -7.32
C GLN A 154 -0.47 -4.59 -8.28
N SER A 155 -0.47 -5.16 -9.48
CA SER A 155 -1.53 -4.98 -10.45
C SER A 155 -2.13 -6.30 -10.91
N THR A 156 -3.39 -6.26 -11.29
CA THR A 156 -4.11 -7.40 -11.86
C THR A 156 -4.89 -6.93 -13.07
N LYS A 157 -4.66 -7.58 -14.21
CA LYS A 157 -5.45 -7.34 -15.41
C LYS A 157 -6.80 -8.01 -15.30
N LEU A 158 -7.87 -7.27 -15.54
CA LEU A 158 -9.23 -7.81 -15.51
C LEU A 158 -9.51 -8.58 -16.81
N PRO A 159 -10.27 -9.69 -16.75
CA PRO A 159 -10.72 -10.37 -17.95
C PRO A 159 -11.60 -9.47 -18.82
N LYS A 160 -11.59 -9.73 -20.12
CA LYS A 160 -12.47 -9.04 -21.08
C LYS A 160 -13.91 -9.50 -20.94
#